data_245c562aec7a2e6d7ce1fe211a2d78c1
#
_entry.id   245c562aec7a2e6d7ce1fe211a2d78c1
#
_cell.length_a   1.000
_cell.length_b   1.000
_cell.length_c   1.000
_cell.angle_alpha   90.00
_cell.angle_beta   90.00
_cell.angle_gamma   90.00
#
_symmetry.space_group_name_H-M   'P 1'
#
loop_
_entity.id
_entity.type
_entity.pdbx_description
1 polymer ?
#
loop_
_entity_poly.entity_id
_entity_poly.type
_entity_poly.pdbx_seq_one_letter_code
_entity_poly.pdbx_strand_id
1 'polypeptide(L)' 'MSLKDKLFGKRPKSRDQIISEIRATINNLIAKSKRYEQQARRARETAKMYLRAGNRKGAELALRRYHFYLNALNRYAGFI' A
#
# COMPACT_ATOMS: atom_id res chain seq x y z
N MET A 1 17.21 -19.45 27.85
CA MET A 1 17.56 -18.76 26.57
C MET A 1 17.67 -17.28 26.83
N SER A 2 18.71 -16.67 26.28
CA SER A 2 18.85 -15.22 26.38
C SER A 2 17.92 -14.52 25.42
N LEU A 3 17.58 -13.27 25.72
CA LEU A 3 16.81 -12.40 24.80
C LEU A 3 17.51 -12.27 23.46
N LYS A 4 18.83 -12.32 23.47
CA LYS A 4 19.64 -12.25 22.28
C LYS A 4 19.32 -13.38 21.30
N ASP A 5 19.15 -14.60 21.81
CA ASP A 5 18.80 -15.76 20.99
C ASP A 5 17.41 -15.64 20.38
N LYS A 6 16.48 -15.00 21.09
CA LYS A 6 15.14 -14.76 20.56
C LYS A 6 15.11 -13.66 19.52
N LEU A 7 15.89 -12.60 19.72
CA LEU A 7 15.87 -11.43 18.85
C LEU A 7 16.67 -11.64 17.57
N PHE A 8 17.80 -12.30 17.66
CA PHE A 8 18.71 -12.44 16.54
C PHE A 8 18.75 -13.83 15.94
N GLY A 9 18.04 -14.78 16.58
CA GLY A 9 18.09 -16.16 16.18
C GLY A 9 19.43 -16.80 16.48
N LYS A 10 19.44 -18.11 16.56
CA LYS A 10 20.66 -18.88 16.81
C LYS A 10 21.46 -19.15 15.55
N ARG A 11 20.77 -19.16 14.43
CA ARG A 11 21.35 -19.48 13.13
C ARG A 11 21.07 -18.38 12.13
N PRO A 12 22.05 -18.02 11.32
CA PRO A 12 21.77 -17.12 10.21
C PRO A 12 20.75 -17.78 9.28
N LYS A 13 19.91 -16.96 8.66
CA LYS A 13 18.96 -17.43 7.68
C LYS A 13 19.69 -18.00 6.48
N SER A 14 19.21 -19.09 5.92
CA SER A 14 19.75 -19.62 4.70
C SER A 14 19.44 -18.69 3.53
N ARG A 15 20.19 -18.83 2.46
CA ARG A 15 19.95 -18.07 1.23
C ARG A 15 18.52 -18.23 0.73
N ASP A 16 18.01 -19.45 0.76
CA ASP A 16 16.64 -19.76 0.29
C ASP A 16 15.58 -19.10 1.17
N GLN A 17 15.80 -19.04 2.48
CA GLN A 17 14.90 -18.36 3.39
C GLN A 17 14.86 -16.86 3.11
N ILE A 18 16.01 -16.25 2.87
CA ILE A 18 16.10 -14.83 2.55
C ILE A 18 15.34 -14.53 1.24
N ILE A 19 15.54 -15.35 0.22
CA ILE A 19 14.88 -15.22 -1.07
C ILE A 19 13.36 -15.35 -0.90
N SER A 20 12.90 -16.33 -0.11
CA SER A 20 11.47 -16.51 0.16
C SER A 20 10.86 -15.32 0.87
N GLU A 21 11.56 -14.76 1.85
CA GLU A 21 11.09 -13.56 2.56
C GLU A 21 11.00 -12.34 1.65
N ILE A 22 11.99 -12.16 0.79
CA ILE A 22 11.97 -11.06 -0.18
C ILE A 22 10.78 -11.21 -1.14
N ARG A 23 10.55 -12.40 -1.67
CA ARG A 23 9.40 -12.67 -2.54
C ARG A 23 8.08 -12.41 -1.83
N ALA A 24 7.94 -12.87 -0.58
CA ALA A 24 6.73 -12.62 0.20
C ALA A 24 6.49 -11.14 0.43
N THR A 25 7.54 -10.39 0.75
CA THR A 25 7.47 -8.95 0.94
C THR A 25 7.04 -8.24 -0.36
N ILE A 26 7.65 -8.59 -1.47
CA ILE A 26 7.29 -8.02 -2.78
C ILE A 26 5.83 -8.34 -3.12
N ASN A 27 5.40 -9.58 -2.93
CA ASN A 27 4.01 -9.98 -3.21
C ASN A 27 3.02 -9.21 -2.34
N ASN A 28 3.35 -8.98 -1.07
CA ASN A 28 2.53 -8.18 -0.17
C ASN A 28 2.44 -6.73 -0.64
N LEU A 29 3.55 -6.15 -1.08
CA LEU A 29 3.57 -4.78 -1.60
C LEU A 29 2.72 -4.66 -2.88
N ILE A 30 2.83 -5.65 -3.76
CA ILE A 30 2.03 -5.68 -4.99
C ILE A 30 0.53 -5.76 -4.66
N ALA A 31 0.16 -6.63 -3.72
CA ALA A 31 -1.23 -6.77 -3.30
C ALA A 31 -1.79 -5.46 -2.71
N LYS A 32 -1.00 -4.79 -1.87
CA LYS A 32 -1.36 -3.49 -1.30
C LYS A 32 -1.50 -2.43 -2.38
N SER A 33 -0.57 -2.41 -3.34
CA SER A 33 -0.60 -1.48 -4.47
C SER A 33 -1.89 -1.63 -5.27
N LYS A 34 -2.28 -2.85 -5.58
CA LYS A 34 -3.53 -3.11 -6.31
C LYS A 34 -4.75 -2.62 -5.54
N ARG A 35 -4.74 -2.81 -4.22
CA ARG A 35 -5.82 -2.36 -3.36
C ARG A 35 -5.94 -0.84 -3.36
N TYR A 36 -4.83 -0.14 -3.21
CA TYR A 36 -4.80 1.33 -3.25
C TYR A 36 -5.17 1.86 -4.63
N GLU A 37 -4.76 1.18 -5.69
CA GLU A 37 -5.16 1.55 -7.05
C GLU A 37 -6.68 1.50 -7.23
N GLN A 38 -7.32 0.44 -6.73
CA GLN A 38 -8.78 0.34 -6.76
C GLN A 38 -9.46 1.44 -5.95
N GLN A 39 -8.92 1.74 -4.76
CA GLN A 39 -9.44 2.80 -3.91
C GLN A 39 -9.30 4.16 -4.59
N ALA A 40 -8.18 4.41 -5.24
CA ALA A 40 -7.96 5.65 -5.97
C ALA A 40 -9.00 5.81 -7.10
N ARG A 41 -9.25 4.76 -7.86
CA ARG A 41 -10.27 4.79 -8.93
C ARG A 41 -11.66 5.08 -8.37
N ARG A 42 -12.03 4.45 -7.26
CA ARG A 42 -13.32 4.68 -6.60
C ARG A 42 -13.44 6.12 -6.12
N ALA A 43 -12.40 6.64 -5.50
CA ALA A 43 -12.40 8.03 -5.02
C ALA A 43 -12.54 9.00 -6.18
N ARG A 44 -11.89 8.75 -7.30
CA ARG A 44 -12.00 9.56 -8.51
C ARG A 44 -13.43 9.56 -9.05
N GLU A 45 -14.05 8.39 -9.16
CA GLU A 45 -15.43 8.27 -9.63
C GLU A 45 -16.41 8.94 -8.68
N THR A 46 -16.17 8.79 -7.37
CA THR A 46 -16.99 9.47 -6.36
C THR A 46 -16.89 10.99 -6.49
N ALA A 47 -15.69 11.52 -6.70
CA ALA A 47 -15.50 12.95 -6.92
C ALA A 47 -16.28 13.44 -8.14
N LYS A 48 -16.25 12.69 -9.25
CA LYS A 48 -17.01 13.02 -10.44
C LYS A 48 -18.51 13.04 -10.19
N MET A 49 -19.01 12.06 -9.44
CA MET A 49 -20.43 12.00 -9.08
C MET A 49 -20.86 13.22 -8.28
N TYR A 50 -20.08 13.61 -7.28
CA TYR A 50 -20.37 14.79 -6.48
C TYR A 50 -20.34 16.07 -7.31
N LEU A 51 -19.39 16.20 -8.24
CA LEU A 51 -19.33 17.35 -9.14
C LEU A 51 -20.58 17.44 -10.01
N ARG A 52 -21.03 16.33 -10.57
CA ARG A 52 -22.27 16.30 -11.37
C ARG A 52 -23.49 16.69 -10.56
N ALA A 53 -23.51 16.33 -9.27
CA ALA A 53 -24.59 16.68 -8.36
C ALA A 53 -24.48 18.10 -7.80
N GLY A 54 -23.43 18.83 -8.14
CA GLY A 54 -23.21 20.16 -7.61
C GLY A 54 -22.72 20.18 -6.17
N ASN A 55 -22.29 19.04 -5.63
CA ASN A 55 -21.80 18.94 -4.25
C ASN A 55 -20.28 19.16 -4.21
N ARG A 56 -19.89 20.43 -4.07
CA ARG A 56 -18.48 20.83 -4.08
C ARG A 56 -17.71 20.23 -2.90
N LYS A 57 -18.29 20.25 -1.70
CA LYS A 57 -17.62 19.70 -0.50
C LYS A 57 -17.38 18.21 -0.61
N GLY A 58 -18.38 17.47 -1.09
CA GLY A 58 -18.22 16.03 -1.31
C GLY A 58 -17.13 15.73 -2.31
N ALA A 59 -17.09 16.50 -3.40
CA ALA A 59 -16.06 16.37 -4.43
C ALA A 59 -14.66 16.61 -3.88
N GLU A 60 -14.49 17.65 -3.06
CA GLU A 60 -13.21 17.95 -2.44
C GLU A 60 -12.72 16.85 -1.51
N LEU A 61 -13.63 16.30 -0.69
CA LEU A 61 -13.30 15.19 0.21
C LEU A 61 -12.87 13.94 -0.58
N ALA A 62 -13.60 13.61 -1.63
CA ALA A 62 -13.27 12.49 -2.49
C ALA A 62 -11.93 12.70 -3.18
N LEU A 63 -11.64 13.92 -3.61
CA LEU A 63 -10.38 14.26 -4.24
C LEU A 63 -9.21 14.14 -3.27
N ARG A 64 -9.38 14.51 -2.01
CA ARG A 64 -8.36 14.32 -0.97
C ARG A 64 -8.04 12.84 -0.77
N ARG A 65 -9.07 11.99 -0.76
CA ARG A 65 -8.88 10.53 -0.68
C ARG A 65 -8.11 10.02 -1.90
N TYR A 66 -8.45 10.49 -3.07
CA TYR A 66 -7.77 10.14 -4.30
C TYR A 66 -6.27 10.46 -4.21
N HIS A 67 -5.93 11.67 -3.77
CA HIS A 67 -4.52 12.07 -3.60
C HIS A 67 -3.81 11.24 -2.55
N PHE A 68 -4.49 10.90 -1.46
CA PHE A 68 -3.94 10.02 -0.43
C PHE A 68 -3.55 8.67 -1.01
N TYR A 69 -4.43 8.07 -1.80
CA TYR A 69 -4.15 6.77 -2.41
C TYR A 69 -3.06 6.85 -3.48
N LEU A 70 -3.02 7.92 -4.26
CA LEU A 70 -1.94 8.13 -5.23
C LEU A 70 -0.59 8.27 -4.55
N ASN A 71 -0.52 9.02 -3.45
CA ASN A 71 0.72 9.17 -2.70
C ASN A 71 1.18 7.83 -2.12
N ALA A 72 0.24 7.03 -1.61
CA ALA A 72 0.55 5.70 -1.12
C ALA A 72 1.10 4.80 -2.25
N LEU A 73 0.49 4.85 -3.43
CA LEU A 73 0.95 4.10 -4.61
C LEU A 73 2.37 4.49 -4.99
N ASN A 74 2.67 5.78 -4.99
CA ASN A 74 4.01 6.27 -5.32
C ASN A 74 5.07 5.76 -4.34
N ARG A 75 4.72 5.65 -3.06
CA ARG A 75 5.61 5.07 -2.05
C ARG A 75 5.89 3.60 -2.33
N TYR A 76 4.84 2.83 -2.61
CA TYR A 76 4.99 1.41 -2.91
C TYR A 76 5.77 1.16 -4.20
N ALA A 77 5.56 1.99 -5.20
CA ALA A 77 6.31 1.90 -6.45
C ALA A 77 7.82 2.05 -6.23
N GLY A 78 8.22 2.86 -5.25
CA GLY A 78 9.63 3.01 -4.90
C GLY A 78 10.25 1.78 -4.23
N PHE A 79 9.43 0.86 -3.69
CA PHE A 79 9.92 -0.37 -3.06
C PHE A 79 9.88 -1.58 -3.99
N ILE A 80 9.15 -1.49 -5.07
CA ILE A 80 9.04 -2.58 -6.04
C ILE A 80 10.02 -2.39 -7.18
#